data_19c17f6e010b0918131e347d0fdbe426
#
_entry.id   19c17f6e010b0918131e347d0fdbe426
#
_cell.length_a   1.000
_cell.length_b   1.000
_cell.length_c   1.000
_cell.angle_alpha   90.00
_cell.angle_beta   90.00
_cell.angle_gamma   90.00
#
_symmetry.space_group_name_H-M   'P 1'
#
loop_
_entity.id
_entity.type
_entity.pdbx_description
1 polymer ?
#
loop_
_entity_poly.entity_id
_entity_poly.type
_entity_poly.pdbx_seq_one_letter_code
_entity_poly.pdbx_strand_id
1 'polypeptide(L)'
;FWGSTITYIGYFLLYAGLILIIFMPHTRFDFLRKSLQKLRNKKATLSTIALLLISTIAFSQEHNHAITEKQIDSALNANVIDKAHAEKFSKVVIQDAGGRMKPVHTYASELLRKVSKHDTYEDMNATQVFLSIQQNPRIWFQIPIIFVETGNTKLRDVLGIPHDQKYAALSNCFDEKGNYKLGELQAEAQKNAIKSKFEKDVINVDKRVNLLYSAITGDVLRIFPIPGDANNKWVSHNDLYKANFKGQDSVFVRQILPVYIQTLAEAKTTNNY
;
A
#
# COMPACT_ATOMS: atom_id res chain seq x y z
N PHE A 1 61.10 7.63 -24.95
CA PHE A 1 60.29 8.83 -24.69
C PHE A 1 59.03 8.96 -25.59
N TRP A 2 58.97 8.32 -26.76
CA TRP A 2 57.83 8.47 -27.71
C TRP A 2 56.59 7.65 -27.31
N GLY A 3 56.74 6.57 -26.57
CA GLY A 3 55.65 5.70 -26.18
C GLY A 3 54.65 6.37 -25.21
N SER A 4 55.12 7.12 -24.24
CA SER A 4 54.25 7.82 -23.28
C SER A 4 53.43 8.94 -23.95
N THR A 5 54.01 9.66 -24.91
CA THR A 5 53.34 10.73 -25.64
C THR A 5 52.17 10.19 -26.49
N ILE A 6 52.37 9.04 -27.14
CA ILE A 6 51.31 8.38 -27.93
C ILE A 6 50.17 7.93 -27.01
N THR A 7 50.50 7.42 -25.83
CA THR A 7 49.47 6.97 -24.84
C THR A 7 48.63 8.16 -24.34
N TYR A 8 49.25 9.30 -24.04
CA TYR A 8 48.54 10.51 -23.62
C TYR A 8 47.65 11.09 -24.71
N ILE A 9 48.09 11.05 -25.97
CA ILE A 9 47.27 11.44 -27.13
C ILE A 9 46.06 10.51 -27.27
N GLY A 10 46.25 9.19 -27.07
CA GLY A 10 45.16 8.22 -27.07
C GLY A 10 44.11 8.50 -25.99
N TYR A 11 44.52 8.77 -24.77
CA TYR A 11 43.62 9.16 -23.68
C TYR A 11 42.93 10.49 -23.97
N PHE A 12 43.59 11.48 -24.49
CA PHE A 12 42.99 12.74 -24.86
C PHE A 12 41.90 12.56 -25.90
N LEU A 13 42.14 11.80 -26.96
CA LEU A 13 41.16 11.48 -27.99
C LEU A 13 39.96 10.70 -27.46
N LEU A 14 40.20 9.78 -26.52
CA LEU A 14 39.13 9.01 -25.87
C LEU A 14 38.22 9.91 -25.02
N TYR A 15 38.80 10.78 -24.19
CA TYR A 15 38.03 11.73 -23.38
C TYR A 15 37.34 12.79 -24.25
N ALA A 16 37.96 13.28 -25.29
CA ALA A 16 37.37 14.21 -26.24
C ALA A 16 36.16 13.55 -26.98
N GLY A 17 36.31 12.28 -27.37
CA GLY A 17 35.21 11.49 -27.95
C GLY A 17 34.03 11.29 -27.00
N LEU A 18 34.30 10.99 -25.73
CA LEU A 18 33.26 10.87 -24.68
C LEU A 18 32.54 12.20 -24.46
N ILE A 19 33.26 13.31 -24.42
CA ILE A 19 32.64 14.64 -24.27
C ILE A 19 31.79 15.01 -25.49
N LEU A 20 32.28 14.73 -26.71
CA LEU A 20 31.53 14.98 -27.94
C LEU A 20 30.23 14.21 -28.03
N ILE A 21 30.14 12.97 -27.52
CA ILE A 21 28.93 12.17 -27.48
C ILE A 21 27.84 12.85 -26.63
N ILE A 22 28.21 13.59 -25.60
CA ILE A 22 27.26 14.32 -24.72
C ILE A 22 26.58 15.46 -25.48
N PHE A 23 27.27 16.07 -26.44
CA PHE A 23 26.77 17.21 -27.22
C PHE A 23 26.17 16.83 -28.58
N MET A 24 26.36 15.60 -29.06
CA MET A 24 25.84 15.17 -30.34
C MET A 24 24.32 14.99 -30.32
N PRO A 25 23.58 15.61 -31.26
CA PRO A 25 22.15 15.36 -31.44
C PRO A 25 21.92 13.92 -31.94
N HIS A 26 20.76 13.35 -31.61
CA HIS A 26 20.31 11.98 -31.95
C HIS A 26 21.03 10.83 -31.21
N THR A 27 21.71 11.09 -30.10
CA THR A 27 22.26 10.05 -29.25
C THR A 27 21.23 9.61 -28.18
N ARG A 28 21.42 8.41 -27.59
CA ARG A 28 20.62 7.95 -26.46
C ARG A 28 20.60 8.97 -25.31
N PHE A 29 21.67 9.74 -25.16
CA PHE A 29 21.80 10.79 -24.16
C PHE A 29 20.86 11.97 -24.43
N ASP A 30 20.71 12.38 -25.69
CA ASP A 30 19.75 13.42 -26.09
C ASP A 30 18.30 12.98 -25.86
N PHE A 31 17.99 11.70 -26.15
CA PHE A 31 16.68 11.11 -25.84
C PHE A 31 16.39 11.11 -24.34
N LEU A 32 17.34 10.69 -23.50
CA LEU A 32 17.19 10.69 -22.03
C LEU A 32 17.06 12.11 -21.49
N ARG A 33 17.84 13.07 -22.01
CA ARG A 33 17.79 14.48 -21.62
C ARG A 33 16.43 15.11 -21.97
N LYS A 34 15.89 14.84 -23.14
CA LYS A 34 14.55 15.29 -23.55
C LYS A 34 13.43 14.63 -22.74
N SER A 35 13.57 13.37 -22.40
CA SER A 35 12.64 12.65 -21.53
C SER A 35 12.67 13.20 -20.10
N LEU A 36 13.84 13.48 -19.55
CA LEU A 36 14.00 14.13 -18.26
C LEU A 36 13.48 15.57 -18.24
N GLN A 37 13.67 16.35 -19.33
CA GLN A 37 13.07 17.67 -19.44
C GLN A 37 11.54 17.63 -19.53
N LYS A 38 10.97 16.67 -20.24
CA LYS A 38 9.50 16.46 -20.25
C LYS A 38 8.95 16.13 -18.87
N LEU A 39 9.63 15.28 -18.12
CA LEU A 39 9.27 14.93 -16.74
C LEU A 39 9.45 16.12 -15.77
N ARG A 40 10.53 16.91 -15.95
CA ARG A 40 10.80 18.09 -15.15
C ARG A 40 9.80 19.22 -15.41
N ASN A 41 9.39 19.42 -16.65
CA ASN A 41 8.37 20.40 -17.02
C ASN A 41 6.97 19.98 -16.51
N LYS A 42 6.62 18.69 -16.57
CA LYS A 42 5.41 18.17 -15.91
C LYS A 42 5.45 18.34 -14.39
N LYS A 43 6.60 18.11 -13.75
CA LYS A 43 6.76 18.36 -12.31
C LYS A 43 6.76 19.85 -11.97
N ALA A 44 7.30 20.73 -12.81
CA ALA A 44 7.29 22.17 -12.60
C ALA A 44 5.89 22.76 -12.68
N THR A 45 5.06 22.32 -13.64
CA THR A 45 3.65 22.76 -13.74
C THR A 45 2.80 22.19 -12.59
N LEU A 46 3.04 20.97 -12.14
CA LEU A 46 2.39 20.41 -10.95
C LEU A 46 2.88 21.08 -9.66
N SER A 47 4.17 21.46 -9.58
CA SER A 47 4.76 22.16 -8.45
C SER A 47 4.27 23.60 -8.33
N THR A 48 4.07 24.33 -9.42
CA THR A 48 3.51 25.69 -9.39
C THR A 48 2.02 25.69 -9.05
N ILE A 49 1.26 24.69 -9.52
CA ILE A 49 -0.16 24.52 -9.12
C ILE A 49 -0.23 24.11 -7.63
N ALA A 50 0.65 23.24 -7.17
CA ALA A 50 0.72 22.85 -5.75
C ALA A 50 1.15 24.05 -4.87
N LEU A 51 2.08 24.91 -5.32
CA LEU A 51 2.50 26.09 -4.58
C LEU A 51 1.40 27.17 -4.53
N LEU A 52 0.63 27.33 -5.60
CA LEU A 52 -0.55 28.23 -5.63
C LEU A 52 -1.68 27.70 -4.74
N LEU A 53 -1.88 26.38 -4.67
CA LEU A 53 -2.84 25.77 -3.74
C LEU A 53 -2.37 25.87 -2.29
N ILE A 54 -1.06 25.77 -2.01
CA ILE A 54 -0.49 25.93 -0.67
C ILE A 54 -0.60 27.39 -0.19
N SER A 55 -0.46 28.39 -1.08
CA SER A 55 -0.59 29.79 -0.69
C SER A 55 -2.03 30.19 -0.35
N THR A 56 -3.05 29.49 -0.84
CA THR A 56 -4.44 29.68 -0.43
C THR A 56 -4.79 28.94 0.86
N ILE A 57 -4.00 27.94 1.26
CA ILE A 57 -4.17 27.17 2.52
C ILE A 57 -3.47 27.87 3.70
N ALA A 58 -2.45 28.72 3.46
CA ALA A 58 -1.70 29.40 4.52
C ALA A 58 -2.51 30.48 5.30
N PHE A 59 -3.75 30.76 4.92
CA PHE A 59 -4.67 31.65 5.63
C PHE A 59 -5.87 30.95 6.27
N SER A 60 -5.88 29.63 6.37
CA SER A 60 -6.90 28.89 7.10
C SER A 60 -6.30 28.30 8.36
N GLN A 61 -6.75 28.82 9.49
CA GLN A 61 -6.49 28.34 10.85
C GLN A 61 -6.53 26.82 10.98
N GLU A 62 -5.75 26.31 11.94
CA GLU A 62 -5.80 24.96 12.51
C GLU A 62 -7.24 24.44 12.59
N HIS A 63 -7.65 23.67 11.62
CA HIS A 63 -8.73 22.74 11.76
C HIS A 63 -8.14 21.36 11.45
N ASN A 64 -8.10 20.53 12.47
CA ASN A 64 -8.07 19.07 12.34
C ASN A 64 -9.16 18.69 11.32
N HIS A 65 -8.80 18.59 10.04
CA HIS A 65 -9.68 18.06 9.03
C HIS A 65 -9.74 16.54 9.23
N ALA A 66 -10.57 16.12 10.19
CA ALA A 66 -11.18 14.81 10.08
C ALA A 66 -11.85 14.78 8.69
N ILE A 67 -11.34 13.92 7.81
CA ILE A 67 -11.92 13.70 6.48
C ILE A 67 -13.39 13.38 6.72
N THR A 68 -14.30 14.18 6.18
CA THR A 68 -15.73 13.98 6.38
C THR A 68 -16.16 12.66 5.71
N GLU A 69 -17.17 11.96 6.29
CA GLU A 69 -17.72 10.73 5.71
C GLU A 69 -18.03 10.89 4.21
N LYS A 70 -18.62 12.02 3.81
CA LYS A 70 -18.87 12.33 2.39
C LYS A 70 -17.61 12.37 1.52
N GLN A 71 -16.48 12.80 2.06
CA GLN A 71 -15.21 12.80 1.32
C GLN A 71 -14.64 11.40 1.21
N ILE A 72 -14.80 10.57 2.25
CA ILE A 72 -14.43 9.15 2.22
C ILE A 72 -15.27 8.42 1.19
N ASP A 73 -16.59 8.58 1.21
CA ASP A 73 -17.52 7.94 0.27
C ASP A 73 -17.26 8.37 -1.17
N SER A 74 -17.04 9.67 -1.40
CA SER A 74 -16.69 10.18 -2.73
C SER A 74 -15.36 9.60 -3.23
N ALA A 75 -14.36 9.53 -2.35
CA ALA A 75 -13.06 8.96 -2.68
C ALA A 75 -13.16 7.44 -2.91
N LEU A 76 -13.99 6.74 -2.14
CA LEU A 76 -14.22 5.31 -2.29
C LEU A 76 -14.93 5.00 -3.62
N ASN A 77 -16.02 5.71 -3.92
CA ASN A 77 -16.79 5.58 -5.16
C ASN A 77 -15.94 5.92 -6.38
N ALA A 78 -15.13 6.96 -6.29
CA ALA A 78 -14.14 7.27 -7.31
C ALA A 78 -13.07 6.16 -7.44
N ASN A 79 -12.92 5.24 -6.52
CA ASN A 79 -11.91 4.19 -6.44
C ASN A 79 -12.46 2.75 -6.53
N VAL A 80 -13.69 2.56 -6.98
CA VAL A 80 -14.25 1.24 -7.26
C VAL A 80 -13.50 0.59 -8.43
N ILE A 81 -13.03 -0.61 -8.24
CA ILE A 81 -12.32 -1.39 -9.25
C ILE A 81 -13.34 -2.18 -10.09
N ASP A 82 -13.11 -2.27 -11.39
CA ASP A 82 -13.95 -3.06 -12.29
C ASP A 82 -14.09 -4.52 -11.79
N LYS A 83 -15.33 -5.02 -11.84
CA LYS A 83 -15.66 -6.35 -11.32
C LYS A 83 -14.98 -7.47 -12.10
N ALA A 84 -14.91 -7.34 -13.44
CA ALA A 84 -14.29 -8.37 -14.29
C ALA A 84 -12.77 -8.39 -14.09
N HIS A 85 -12.16 -7.22 -13.87
CA HIS A 85 -10.75 -7.15 -13.51
C HIS A 85 -10.48 -7.78 -12.14
N ALA A 86 -11.28 -7.45 -11.13
CA ALA A 86 -11.19 -8.05 -9.81
C ALA A 86 -11.35 -9.58 -9.84
N GLU A 87 -12.22 -10.09 -10.72
CA GLU A 87 -12.40 -11.53 -10.92
C GLU A 87 -11.14 -12.20 -11.52
N LYS A 88 -10.45 -11.54 -12.45
CA LYS A 88 -9.16 -12.05 -12.97
C LYS A 88 -8.13 -12.12 -11.83
N PHE A 89 -8.01 -11.05 -11.04
CA PHE A 89 -7.08 -11.00 -9.91
C PHE A 89 -7.42 -12.00 -8.80
N SER A 90 -8.69 -12.32 -8.63
CA SER A 90 -9.17 -13.26 -7.60
C SER A 90 -8.52 -14.65 -7.68
N LYS A 91 -8.05 -15.03 -8.86
CA LYS A 91 -7.41 -16.33 -9.17
C LYS A 91 -5.93 -16.37 -8.79
N VAL A 92 -5.31 -15.24 -8.52
CA VAL A 92 -3.91 -15.19 -8.06
C VAL A 92 -3.78 -15.97 -6.76
N VAL A 93 -2.75 -16.82 -6.68
CA VAL A 93 -2.46 -17.63 -5.50
C VAL A 93 -1.52 -16.88 -4.58
N ILE A 94 -1.83 -16.89 -3.30
CA ILE A 94 -0.98 -16.36 -2.23
C ILE A 94 -0.68 -17.47 -1.22
N GLN A 95 0.43 -17.33 -0.49
CA GLN A 95 0.70 -18.16 0.68
C GLN A 95 0.24 -17.44 1.96
N ASP A 96 -0.64 -18.08 2.74
CA ASP A 96 -1.10 -17.52 4.02
C ASP A 96 0.01 -17.58 5.11
N ALA A 97 -0.29 -17.01 6.28
CA ALA A 97 0.66 -17.01 7.39
C ALA A 97 1.00 -18.42 7.92
N GLY A 98 0.13 -19.40 7.68
CA GLY A 98 0.32 -20.81 8.04
C GLY A 98 1.02 -21.62 6.95
N GLY A 99 1.51 -20.98 5.88
CA GLY A 99 2.21 -21.64 4.78
C GLY A 99 1.31 -22.31 3.73
N ARG A 100 -0.02 -22.18 3.85
CA ARG A 100 -0.97 -22.81 2.90
C ARG A 100 -1.19 -21.90 1.70
N MET A 101 -1.25 -22.51 0.52
CA MET A 101 -1.62 -21.83 -0.70
C MET A 101 -3.14 -21.65 -0.77
N LYS A 102 -3.58 -20.43 -1.08
CA LYS A 102 -5.00 -20.14 -1.31
C LYS A 102 -5.17 -19.06 -2.38
N PRO A 103 -6.25 -19.09 -3.15
CA PRO A 103 -6.58 -18.01 -4.07
C PRO A 103 -6.89 -16.70 -3.32
N VAL A 104 -6.60 -15.57 -3.95
CA VAL A 104 -6.89 -14.24 -3.38
C VAL A 104 -8.36 -14.08 -3.00
N HIS A 105 -9.32 -14.58 -3.80
CA HIS A 105 -10.74 -14.45 -3.47
C HIS A 105 -11.09 -15.09 -2.12
N THR A 106 -10.52 -16.26 -1.83
CA THR A 106 -10.72 -16.94 -0.55
C THR A 106 -10.16 -16.12 0.59
N TYR A 107 -8.93 -15.60 0.42
CA TYR A 107 -8.33 -14.74 1.42
C TYR A 107 -9.13 -13.44 1.63
N ALA A 108 -9.50 -12.77 0.55
CA ALA A 108 -10.26 -11.52 0.60
C ALA A 108 -11.62 -11.69 1.30
N SER A 109 -12.34 -12.79 1.00
CA SER A 109 -13.61 -13.11 1.65
C SER A 109 -13.43 -13.42 3.14
N GLU A 110 -12.38 -14.18 3.50
CA GLU A 110 -12.07 -14.44 4.91
C GLU A 110 -11.69 -13.14 5.65
N LEU A 111 -10.87 -12.29 5.03
CA LEU A 111 -10.46 -11.00 5.59
C LEU A 111 -11.68 -10.12 5.87
N LEU A 112 -12.50 -9.85 4.85
CA LEU A 112 -13.65 -8.96 4.96
C LEU A 112 -14.64 -9.47 6.01
N ARG A 113 -14.97 -10.75 5.99
CA ARG A 113 -15.87 -11.38 6.96
C ARG A 113 -15.35 -11.37 8.39
N LYS A 114 -14.04 -11.55 8.58
CA LYS A 114 -13.41 -11.48 9.90
C LYS A 114 -13.38 -10.05 10.43
N VAL A 115 -13.08 -9.06 9.58
CA VAL A 115 -12.94 -7.65 9.97
C VAL A 115 -14.30 -6.99 10.16
N SER A 116 -15.20 -7.08 9.17
CA SER A 116 -16.47 -6.34 9.11
C SER A 116 -17.70 -7.15 9.54
N LYS A 117 -17.59 -8.49 9.58
CA LYS A 117 -18.74 -9.42 9.73
C LYS A 117 -19.67 -9.45 8.49
N HIS A 118 -19.27 -8.87 7.38
CA HIS A 118 -20.01 -8.87 6.12
C HIS A 118 -19.20 -9.52 5.00
N ASP A 119 -19.87 -9.97 3.94
CA ASP A 119 -19.27 -10.56 2.74
C ASP A 119 -18.97 -9.52 1.64
N THR A 120 -19.61 -8.35 1.76
CA THR A 120 -19.46 -7.20 0.86
C THR A 120 -19.21 -5.93 1.67
N TYR A 121 -18.73 -4.89 1.01
CA TYR A 121 -18.66 -3.53 1.55
C TYR A 121 -19.23 -2.59 0.48
N GLU A 122 -20.30 -1.86 0.83
CA GLU A 122 -21.12 -1.17 -0.16
C GLU A 122 -21.47 -2.12 -1.33
N ASP A 123 -21.32 -1.67 -2.58
CA ASP A 123 -21.55 -2.47 -3.79
C ASP A 123 -20.34 -3.31 -4.22
N MET A 124 -19.27 -3.33 -3.44
CA MET A 124 -18.03 -4.04 -3.75
C MET A 124 -18.01 -5.45 -3.16
N ASN A 125 -17.63 -6.44 -3.97
CA ASN A 125 -17.30 -7.76 -3.47
C ASN A 125 -15.94 -7.78 -2.75
N ALA A 126 -15.64 -8.84 -2.00
CA ALA A 126 -14.44 -8.94 -1.17
C ALA A 126 -13.13 -8.74 -1.97
N THR A 127 -13.05 -9.20 -3.22
CA THR A 127 -11.85 -9.02 -4.04
C THR A 127 -11.70 -7.57 -4.51
N GLN A 128 -12.79 -6.89 -4.85
CA GLN A 128 -12.77 -5.46 -5.16
C GLN A 128 -12.33 -4.64 -3.95
N VAL A 129 -12.86 -4.95 -2.76
CA VAL A 129 -12.43 -4.34 -1.50
C VAL A 129 -10.93 -4.56 -1.26
N PHE A 130 -10.46 -5.79 -1.40
CA PHE A 130 -9.05 -6.13 -1.19
C PHE A 130 -8.12 -5.38 -2.16
N LEU A 131 -8.45 -5.33 -3.45
CA LEU A 131 -7.70 -4.56 -4.43
C LEU A 131 -7.75 -3.05 -4.16
N SER A 132 -8.91 -2.53 -3.76
CA SER A 132 -9.06 -1.13 -3.37
C SER A 132 -8.18 -0.78 -2.15
N ILE A 133 -8.07 -1.70 -1.18
CA ILE A 133 -7.14 -1.57 -0.04
C ILE A 133 -5.69 -1.46 -0.53
N GLN A 134 -5.27 -2.33 -1.47
CA GLN A 134 -3.91 -2.31 -2.01
C GLN A 134 -3.62 -1.02 -2.80
N GLN A 135 -4.59 -0.51 -3.51
CA GLN A 135 -4.44 0.70 -4.33
C GLN A 135 -4.49 1.99 -3.51
N ASN A 136 -5.34 2.04 -2.48
CA ASN A 136 -5.61 3.25 -1.70
C ASN A 136 -5.53 3.02 -0.18
N PRO A 137 -4.38 2.58 0.34
CA PRO A 137 -4.23 2.21 1.76
C PRO A 137 -4.58 3.35 2.72
N ARG A 138 -4.31 4.61 2.33
CA ARG A 138 -4.61 5.80 3.16
C ARG A 138 -6.11 6.03 3.35
N ILE A 139 -6.92 5.77 2.33
CA ILE A 139 -8.38 5.88 2.41
C ILE A 139 -8.90 4.79 3.36
N TRP A 140 -8.47 3.54 3.16
CA TRP A 140 -8.90 2.41 3.98
C TRP A 140 -8.43 2.48 5.44
N PHE A 141 -7.40 3.25 5.73
CA PHE A 141 -7.00 3.56 7.11
C PHE A 141 -8.05 4.38 7.87
N GLN A 142 -8.87 5.17 7.14
CA GLN A 142 -9.90 6.06 7.69
C GLN A 142 -11.31 5.46 7.65
N ILE A 143 -11.53 4.39 6.88
CA ILE A 143 -12.86 3.79 6.70
C ILE A 143 -13.26 3.00 7.95
N PRO A 144 -14.46 3.26 8.55
CA PRO A 144 -14.94 2.53 9.71
C PRO A 144 -15.47 1.14 9.29
N ILE A 145 -14.57 0.15 9.21
CA ILE A 145 -14.86 -1.21 8.76
C ILE A 145 -14.64 -2.27 9.84
N ILE A 146 -13.88 -1.94 10.90
CA ILE A 146 -13.56 -2.87 11.97
C ILE A 146 -14.76 -3.02 12.89
N PHE A 147 -15.39 -4.19 12.88
CA PHE A 147 -16.53 -4.46 13.76
C PHE A 147 -16.13 -4.47 15.23
N VAL A 148 -16.87 -3.72 16.06
CA VAL A 148 -16.73 -3.65 17.51
C VAL A 148 -17.96 -4.24 18.17
N GLU A 149 -17.79 -5.21 19.06
CA GLU A 149 -18.87 -5.91 19.74
C GLU A 149 -19.80 -4.96 20.47
N THR A 150 -21.12 -5.24 20.42
CA THR A 150 -22.13 -4.41 21.08
C THR A 150 -22.05 -4.54 22.60
N GLY A 151 -22.42 -3.45 23.30
CA GLY A 151 -22.51 -3.43 24.75
C GLY A 151 -21.15 -3.29 25.49
N ASN A 152 -20.06 -3.02 24.79
CA ASN A 152 -18.76 -2.72 25.37
C ASN A 152 -18.44 -1.22 25.24
N THR A 153 -18.98 -0.40 26.14
CA THR A 153 -18.79 1.06 26.14
C THR A 153 -17.33 1.42 26.42
N LYS A 154 -16.68 0.73 27.38
CA LYS A 154 -15.27 0.95 27.70
C LYS A 154 -14.35 0.83 26.49
N LEU A 155 -14.57 -0.17 25.63
CA LEU A 155 -13.75 -0.35 24.43
C LEU A 155 -13.99 0.77 23.42
N ARG A 156 -15.23 1.27 23.32
CA ARG A 156 -15.56 2.43 22.46
C ARG A 156 -14.90 3.71 22.96
N ASP A 157 -14.88 3.92 24.26
CA ASP A 157 -14.18 5.07 24.87
C ASP A 157 -12.68 5.05 24.53
N VAL A 158 -12.03 3.88 24.64
CA VAL A 158 -10.61 3.69 24.25
C VAL A 158 -10.39 4.01 22.78
N LEU A 159 -11.29 3.55 21.90
CA LEU A 159 -11.20 3.78 20.46
C LEU A 159 -11.62 5.21 20.06
N GLY A 160 -12.28 5.95 20.95
CA GLY A 160 -12.79 7.31 20.68
C GLY A 160 -13.95 7.30 19.66
N ILE A 161 -14.82 6.28 19.70
CA ILE A 161 -15.99 6.17 18.83
C ILE A 161 -17.29 6.25 19.65
N PRO A 162 -18.40 6.77 19.06
CA PRO A 162 -19.71 6.83 19.69
C PRO A 162 -20.17 5.44 20.20
N HIS A 163 -20.93 5.42 21.30
CA HIS A 163 -21.39 4.17 21.93
C HIS A 163 -22.37 3.36 21.07
N ASP A 164 -23.11 4.00 20.17
CA ASP A 164 -24.04 3.40 19.22
C ASP A 164 -23.35 2.93 17.92
N GLN A 165 -22.14 3.41 17.66
CA GLN A 165 -21.38 3.05 16.47
C GLN A 165 -20.88 1.60 16.54
N LYS A 166 -21.13 0.82 15.47
CA LYS A 166 -20.75 -0.59 15.38
C LYS A 166 -19.35 -0.82 14.79
N TYR A 167 -18.81 0.15 14.09
CA TYR A 167 -17.56 0.02 13.36
C TYR A 167 -16.57 1.10 13.77
N ALA A 168 -15.30 0.73 13.87
CA ALA A 168 -14.17 1.63 14.05
C ALA A 168 -13.33 1.68 12.77
N ALA A 169 -12.71 2.81 12.50
CA ALA A 169 -11.64 2.91 11.52
C ALA A 169 -10.32 2.42 12.12
N LEU A 170 -9.38 2.04 11.26
CA LEU A 170 -8.04 1.69 11.75
C LEU A 170 -7.36 2.88 12.46
N SER A 171 -7.60 4.10 11.98
CA SER A 171 -7.13 5.34 12.60
C SER A 171 -7.59 5.50 14.06
N ASN A 172 -8.78 5.04 14.43
CA ASN A 172 -9.28 5.09 15.81
C ASN A 172 -8.44 4.26 16.79
N CYS A 173 -7.71 3.27 16.28
CA CYS A 173 -6.87 2.36 17.06
C CYS A 173 -5.51 2.96 17.44
N PHE A 174 -5.17 4.15 16.93
CA PHE A 174 -3.93 4.86 17.22
C PHE A 174 -4.21 6.21 17.89
N ASP A 175 -3.30 6.66 18.72
CA ASP A 175 -3.34 7.99 19.31
C ASP A 175 -2.74 9.05 18.34
N GLU A 176 -2.78 10.32 18.74
CA GLU A 176 -2.21 11.43 17.95
C GLU A 176 -0.70 11.30 17.73
N LYS A 177 -0.01 10.55 18.57
CA LYS A 177 1.44 10.27 18.46
C LYS A 177 1.74 9.03 17.63
N GLY A 178 0.69 8.32 17.15
CA GLY A 178 0.82 7.07 16.41
C GLY A 178 1.01 5.82 17.27
N ASN A 179 0.81 5.90 18.59
CA ASN A 179 0.91 4.72 19.44
C ASN A 179 -0.38 3.89 19.36
N TYR A 180 -0.23 2.57 19.41
CA TYR A 180 -1.35 1.64 19.36
C TYR A 180 -2.08 1.56 20.70
N LYS A 181 -3.35 1.97 20.74
CA LYS A 181 -4.16 2.09 21.97
C LYS A 181 -4.50 0.76 22.64
N LEU A 182 -4.59 -0.32 21.88
CA LEU A 182 -5.02 -1.63 22.41
C LEU A 182 -3.87 -2.50 22.90
N GLY A 183 -2.61 -2.11 22.69
CA GLY A 183 -1.44 -2.95 22.94
C GLY A 183 -1.34 -3.43 24.39
N GLU A 184 -1.40 -2.51 25.36
CA GLU A 184 -1.35 -2.84 26.79
C GLU A 184 -2.57 -3.64 27.24
N LEU A 185 -3.77 -3.23 26.81
CA LEU A 185 -5.03 -3.90 27.16
C LEU A 185 -5.06 -5.35 26.66
N GLN A 186 -4.55 -5.58 25.45
CA GLN A 186 -4.45 -6.90 24.84
C GLN A 186 -3.43 -7.77 25.60
N ALA A 187 -2.27 -7.20 25.95
CA ALA A 187 -1.24 -7.91 26.72
C ALA A 187 -1.74 -8.31 28.13
N GLU A 188 -2.49 -7.44 28.79
CA GLU A 188 -3.13 -7.73 30.08
C GLU A 188 -4.22 -8.81 29.93
N ALA A 189 -5.10 -8.65 28.94
CA ALA A 189 -6.15 -9.62 28.66
C ALA A 189 -5.62 -11.02 28.37
N GLN A 190 -4.44 -11.14 27.79
CA GLN A 190 -3.83 -12.46 27.53
C GLN A 190 -3.32 -13.16 28.78
N LYS A 191 -2.89 -12.41 29.82
CA LYS A 191 -2.37 -13.00 31.06
C LYS A 191 -3.46 -13.70 31.88
N ASN A 192 -4.71 -13.27 31.77
CA ASN A 192 -5.82 -13.81 32.54
C ASN A 192 -6.27 -15.17 32.01
N ALA A 193 -6.30 -16.21 32.88
CA ALA A 193 -6.78 -17.55 32.50
C ALA A 193 -8.29 -17.51 32.17
N ILE A 194 -9.09 -16.78 32.97
CA ILE A 194 -10.52 -16.58 32.75
C ILE A 194 -10.72 -15.14 32.27
N LYS A 195 -11.18 -14.99 31.04
CA LYS A 195 -11.33 -13.69 30.38
C LYS A 195 -12.74 -13.15 30.58
N SER A 196 -12.84 -11.91 31.07
CA SER A 196 -14.07 -11.13 31.07
C SER A 196 -14.58 -10.86 29.66
N LYS A 197 -15.82 -10.36 29.54
CA LYS A 197 -16.37 -9.93 28.24
C LYS A 197 -15.52 -8.83 27.61
N PHE A 198 -15.09 -7.84 28.40
CA PHE A 198 -14.23 -6.76 27.96
C PHE A 198 -12.94 -7.29 27.32
N GLU A 199 -12.23 -8.16 28.02
CA GLU A 199 -10.96 -8.74 27.55
C GLU A 199 -11.13 -9.56 26.27
N LYS A 200 -12.21 -10.35 26.17
CA LYS A 200 -12.54 -11.09 24.95
C LYS A 200 -12.77 -10.16 23.77
N ASP A 201 -13.50 -9.07 23.98
CA ASP A 201 -13.79 -8.08 22.95
C ASP A 201 -12.53 -7.33 22.52
N VAL A 202 -11.65 -6.93 23.47
CA VAL A 202 -10.33 -6.35 23.16
C VAL A 202 -9.50 -7.28 22.28
N ILE A 203 -9.38 -8.56 22.65
CA ILE A 203 -8.63 -9.55 21.86
C ILE A 203 -9.24 -9.74 20.47
N ASN A 204 -10.57 -9.72 20.35
CA ASN A 204 -11.24 -9.88 19.06
C ASN A 204 -11.03 -8.67 18.16
N VAL A 205 -11.13 -7.45 18.70
CA VAL A 205 -10.87 -6.22 17.94
C VAL A 205 -9.40 -6.14 17.55
N ASP A 206 -8.46 -6.46 18.46
CA ASP A 206 -7.03 -6.52 18.16
C ASP A 206 -6.72 -7.45 16.98
N LYS A 207 -7.31 -8.65 16.96
CA LYS A 207 -7.17 -9.57 15.81
C LYS A 207 -7.67 -8.97 14.49
N ARG A 208 -8.78 -8.23 14.50
CA ARG A 208 -9.33 -7.56 13.31
C ARG A 208 -8.44 -6.43 12.85
N VAL A 209 -7.93 -5.64 13.81
CA VAL A 209 -6.96 -4.56 13.55
C VAL A 209 -5.73 -5.12 12.87
N ASN A 210 -5.12 -6.17 13.42
CA ASN A 210 -3.92 -6.80 12.86
C ASN A 210 -4.16 -7.37 11.46
N LEU A 211 -5.33 -7.97 11.20
CA LEU A 211 -5.70 -8.48 9.88
C LEU A 211 -5.83 -7.35 8.86
N LEU A 212 -6.55 -6.28 9.20
CA LEU A 212 -6.71 -5.13 8.32
C LEU A 212 -5.39 -4.40 8.10
N TYR A 213 -4.61 -4.21 9.15
CA TYR A 213 -3.30 -3.58 9.06
C TYR A 213 -2.37 -4.36 8.12
N SER A 214 -2.28 -5.68 8.25
CA SER A 214 -1.48 -6.52 7.35
C SER A 214 -1.97 -6.48 5.90
N ALA A 215 -3.27 -6.28 5.68
CA ALA A 215 -3.80 -6.08 4.34
C ALA A 215 -3.43 -4.69 3.78
N ILE A 216 -3.54 -3.63 4.58
CA ILE A 216 -3.19 -2.25 4.19
C ILE A 216 -1.70 -2.11 3.89
N THR A 217 -0.83 -2.76 4.67
CA THR A 217 0.62 -2.76 4.42
C THR A 217 1.03 -3.65 3.24
N GLY A 218 0.16 -4.55 2.77
CA GLY A 218 0.47 -5.47 1.68
C GLY A 218 1.26 -6.72 2.12
N ASP A 219 1.49 -6.92 3.42
CA ASP A 219 2.26 -8.06 3.94
C ASP A 219 1.59 -9.42 3.67
N VAL A 220 0.29 -9.38 3.42
CA VAL A 220 -0.51 -10.58 3.08
C VAL A 220 -0.32 -11.05 1.65
N LEU A 221 0.14 -10.19 0.74
CA LEU A 221 0.39 -10.53 -0.66
C LEU A 221 1.71 -11.28 -0.84
N ARG A 222 1.82 -12.45 -0.21
CA ARG A 222 2.96 -13.34 -0.38
C ARG A 222 2.80 -14.12 -1.67
N ILE A 223 3.19 -13.52 -2.77
CA ILE A 223 3.07 -14.03 -4.15
C ILE A 223 4.40 -14.44 -4.76
N PHE A 224 5.52 -14.18 -4.07
CA PHE A 224 6.85 -14.45 -4.59
C PHE A 224 7.47 -15.66 -3.89
N PRO A 225 7.58 -16.84 -4.55
CA PRO A 225 8.26 -17.99 -4.00
C PRO A 225 9.76 -17.70 -3.84
N ILE A 226 10.33 -18.09 -2.69
CA ILE A 226 11.78 -17.97 -2.47
C ILE A 226 12.48 -19.11 -3.21
N PRO A 227 13.41 -18.82 -4.16
CA PRO A 227 14.11 -19.84 -4.89
C PRO A 227 14.93 -20.76 -3.97
N GLY A 228 14.73 -22.08 -4.06
CA GLY A 228 15.47 -23.08 -3.30
C GLY A 228 15.17 -23.14 -1.80
N ASP A 229 14.12 -22.49 -1.32
CA ASP A 229 13.69 -22.61 0.08
C ASP A 229 13.13 -24.01 0.37
N ALA A 230 13.69 -24.70 1.37
CA ALA A 230 13.33 -26.08 1.73
C ALA A 230 11.87 -26.21 2.20
N ASN A 231 11.26 -25.15 2.69
CA ASN A 231 9.88 -25.10 3.17
C ASN A 231 8.91 -24.49 2.16
N ASN A 232 9.36 -24.25 0.93
CA ASN A 232 8.57 -23.58 -0.12
C ASN A 232 7.94 -22.26 0.36
N LYS A 233 8.69 -21.45 1.09
CA LYS A 233 8.23 -20.19 1.65
C LYS A 233 8.08 -19.13 0.57
N TRP A 234 6.98 -18.38 0.65
CA TRP A 234 6.72 -17.22 -0.21
C TRP A 234 6.80 -15.92 0.59
N VAL A 235 7.18 -14.85 -0.06
CA VAL A 235 7.31 -13.53 0.54
C VAL A 235 6.41 -12.51 -0.15
N SER A 236 6.05 -11.47 0.60
CA SER A 236 5.40 -10.27 0.08
C SER A 236 6.43 -9.34 -0.57
N HIS A 237 5.95 -8.32 -1.26
CA HIS A 237 6.82 -7.28 -1.82
C HIS A 237 7.67 -6.59 -0.73
N ASN A 238 7.09 -6.34 0.44
CA ASN A 238 7.77 -5.72 1.57
C ASN A 238 8.89 -6.60 2.16
N ASP A 239 8.77 -7.91 2.01
CA ASP A 239 9.68 -8.89 2.56
C ASP A 239 10.72 -9.40 1.56
N LEU A 240 10.81 -8.80 0.36
CA LEU A 240 11.77 -9.21 -0.68
C LEU A 240 13.24 -9.17 -0.22
N TYR A 241 13.56 -8.29 0.74
CA TYR A 241 14.90 -8.22 1.32
C TYR A 241 15.27 -9.47 2.14
N LYS A 242 14.29 -10.26 2.58
CA LYS A 242 14.49 -11.53 3.30
C LYS A 242 14.81 -12.69 2.36
N ALA A 243 14.64 -12.48 1.04
CA ALA A 243 14.86 -13.50 0.02
C ALA A 243 16.00 -13.09 -0.92
N ASN A 244 16.86 -14.04 -1.26
CA ASN A 244 18.03 -13.77 -2.10
C ASN A 244 17.69 -13.97 -3.59
N PHE A 245 16.80 -13.12 -4.13
CA PHE A 245 16.54 -13.09 -5.57
C PHE A 245 17.75 -12.54 -6.32
N LYS A 246 18.13 -13.17 -7.44
CA LYS A 246 19.30 -12.79 -8.25
C LYS A 246 18.93 -12.47 -9.68
N GLY A 247 19.79 -11.68 -10.34
CA GLY A 247 19.66 -11.40 -11.78
C GLY A 247 18.31 -10.79 -12.15
N GLN A 248 17.70 -11.30 -13.21
CA GLN A 248 16.42 -10.80 -13.73
C GLN A 248 15.25 -11.02 -12.78
N ASP A 249 15.27 -12.10 -11.99
CA ASP A 249 14.21 -12.36 -11.01
C ASP A 249 14.14 -11.25 -9.96
N SER A 250 15.30 -10.77 -9.49
CA SER A 250 15.35 -9.65 -8.54
C SER A 250 14.74 -8.36 -9.10
N VAL A 251 14.91 -8.09 -10.38
CA VAL A 251 14.31 -6.93 -11.05
C VAL A 251 12.80 -7.13 -11.18
N PHE A 252 12.38 -8.30 -11.64
CA PHE A 252 10.97 -8.63 -11.85
C PHE A 252 10.15 -8.54 -10.55
N VAL A 253 10.57 -9.21 -9.48
CA VAL A 253 9.81 -9.25 -8.20
C VAL A 253 9.69 -7.87 -7.54
N ARG A 254 10.68 -6.98 -7.77
CA ARG A 254 10.65 -5.60 -7.24
C ARG A 254 9.74 -4.68 -8.02
N GLN A 255 9.52 -4.95 -9.30
CA GLN A 255 8.80 -4.04 -10.19
C GLN A 255 7.36 -4.46 -10.44
N ILE A 256 7.07 -5.75 -10.47
CA ILE A 256 5.76 -6.24 -10.95
C ILE A 256 4.59 -5.71 -10.15
N LEU A 257 4.65 -5.69 -8.82
CA LEU A 257 3.54 -5.22 -7.99
C LEU A 257 3.37 -3.69 -8.06
N PRO A 258 4.42 -2.86 -7.91
CA PRO A 258 4.29 -1.41 -8.11
C PRO A 258 3.78 -1.03 -9.51
N VAL A 259 4.28 -1.68 -10.56
CA VAL A 259 3.81 -1.44 -11.95
C VAL A 259 2.34 -1.83 -12.07
N TYR A 260 1.94 -3.00 -11.54
CA TYR A 260 0.54 -3.43 -11.57
C TYR A 260 -0.39 -2.41 -10.88
N ILE A 261 -0.05 -1.94 -9.69
CA ILE A 261 -0.86 -0.95 -8.96
C ILE A 261 -0.94 0.37 -9.73
N GLN A 262 0.16 0.80 -10.35
CA GLN A 262 0.18 2.01 -11.18
C GLN A 262 -0.70 1.85 -12.42
N THR A 263 -0.54 0.75 -13.17
CA THR A 263 -1.34 0.49 -14.38
C THR A 263 -2.82 0.30 -14.05
N LEU A 264 -3.15 -0.27 -12.91
CA LEU A 264 -4.52 -0.37 -12.43
C LEU A 264 -5.14 1.02 -12.19
N ALA A 265 -4.37 1.97 -11.66
CA ALA A 265 -4.81 3.35 -11.48
C ALA A 265 -5.03 4.06 -12.84
N GLU A 266 -4.15 3.82 -13.81
CA GLU A 266 -4.28 4.34 -15.19
C GLU A 266 -5.47 3.73 -15.93
N ALA A 267 -5.64 2.41 -15.85
CA ALA A 267 -6.78 1.68 -16.45
C ALA A 267 -8.12 2.24 -15.99
N LYS A 268 -8.20 2.60 -14.73
CA LYS A 268 -9.39 3.19 -14.13
C LYS A 268 -9.71 4.58 -14.69
N THR A 269 -8.70 5.44 -14.87
CA THR A 269 -8.90 6.79 -15.45
C THR A 269 -9.30 6.73 -16.92
N THR A 270 -8.84 5.71 -17.64
CA THR A 270 -9.10 5.50 -19.07
C THR A 270 -10.27 4.56 -19.35
N ASN A 271 -10.82 3.93 -18.31
CA ASN A 271 -11.82 2.85 -18.38
C ASN A 271 -11.39 1.69 -19.33
N ASN A 272 -10.10 1.38 -19.34
CA ASN A 272 -9.47 0.33 -20.17
C ASN A 272 -8.69 -0.64 -19.27
N TYR A 273 -9.35 -1.75 -18.83
CA TYR A 273 -8.81 -2.78 -17.94
C TYR A 273 -8.18 -3.97 -18.66
#